data_2588bd4b1dd30ee56524dd3506e15964
#
_entry.id   2588bd4b1dd30ee56524dd3506e15964
#
_cell.length_a   1.000
_cell.length_b   1.000
_cell.length_c   1.000
_cell.angle_alpha   90.00
_cell.angle_beta   90.00
_cell.angle_gamma   90.00
#
_symmetry.space_group_name_H-M   'P 1'
#
loop_
_entity.id
_entity.type
_entity.pdbx_description
1 polymer ?
#
loop_
_entity_poly.entity_id
_entity_poly.type
_entity_poly.pdbx_seq_one_letter_code
_entity_poly.pdbx_strand_id
1 'polypeptide(L)'
;MDFKEFGNQSGKTLLLLPGTACTWQLNFKNVVDDFAEKYHIIAVNYDGFEGDPDTVFTDMLTVTEKIEDYILRNHGGCVDGAYGSSLGGSFVGLLIQRKRVHINHGFIGSSDLDQGSPIVARLLTMLVAPMLSGACRSEKKREKLKARLQKKGAIGDGEKSLAFANDFIDNMKRLNPRTFSREFYSDYVTPLEDDIYVDGTTVHVIYALKMGEKYGERYRRHFRNPDVHEFDMKHEVWLYDDQWKQPVLNMIDDCMNRS
;
A
#
# COMPACT_ATOMS: atom_id res chain seq x y z
N MET A 1 -3.96 -9.06 -12.96
CA MET A 1 -2.87 -8.52 -12.12
C MET A 1 -1.65 -8.33 -12.98
N ASP A 2 -0.99 -7.20 -12.89
CA ASP A 2 0.16 -6.85 -13.72
C ASP A 2 1.38 -6.59 -12.86
N PHE A 3 2.54 -7.13 -13.29
CA PHE A 3 3.83 -6.95 -12.66
C PHE A 3 4.77 -6.24 -13.63
N LYS A 4 5.39 -5.17 -13.18
CA LYS A 4 6.34 -4.42 -13.99
C LYS A 4 7.70 -4.40 -13.31
N GLU A 5 8.72 -4.90 -14.02
CA GLU A 5 10.10 -4.85 -13.55
C GLU A 5 10.90 -3.79 -14.29
N PHE A 6 11.68 -3.02 -13.54
CA PHE A 6 12.54 -1.96 -14.07
C PHE A 6 13.57 -1.51 -13.02
N GLY A 7 14.35 -0.47 -13.33
CA GLY A 7 15.38 0.08 -12.45
C GLY A 7 16.70 -0.64 -12.54
N ASN A 8 17.50 -0.61 -11.47
CA ASN A 8 18.84 -1.17 -11.42
C ASN A 8 18.80 -2.70 -11.33
N GLN A 9 18.93 -3.37 -12.47
CA GLN A 9 18.87 -4.84 -12.57
C GLN A 9 19.96 -5.59 -11.77
N SER A 10 21.02 -4.90 -11.35
CA SER A 10 22.08 -5.44 -10.50
C SER A 10 21.89 -5.10 -9.02
N GLY A 11 20.90 -4.29 -8.70
CA GLY A 11 20.55 -3.89 -7.34
C GLY A 11 19.76 -4.96 -6.60
N LYS A 12 19.58 -4.77 -5.28
CA LYS A 12 18.65 -5.55 -4.47
C LYS A 12 17.23 -5.40 -5.01
N THR A 13 16.43 -6.45 -4.93
CA THR A 13 15.03 -6.43 -5.34
C THR A 13 14.15 -5.67 -4.35
N LEU A 14 13.27 -4.80 -4.85
CA LEU A 14 12.28 -4.09 -4.04
C LEU A 14 10.88 -4.25 -4.64
N LEU A 15 10.03 -5.00 -3.95
CA LEU A 15 8.62 -5.16 -4.30
C LEU A 15 7.83 -3.94 -3.82
N LEU A 16 7.06 -3.30 -4.72
CA LEU A 16 6.23 -2.14 -4.42
C LEU A 16 4.74 -2.50 -4.52
N LEU A 17 4.05 -2.42 -3.38
CA LEU A 17 2.63 -2.74 -3.22
C LEU A 17 1.84 -1.46 -2.94
N PRO A 18 0.99 -1.00 -3.89
CA PRO A 18 0.25 0.25 -3.73
C PRO A 18 -0.87 0.17 -2.70
N GLY A 19 -1.33 1.35 -2.28
CA GLY A 19 -2.46 1.52 -1.38
C GLY A 19 -3.82 1.37 -2.07
N THR A 20 -4.86 1.48 -1.27
CA THR A 20 -6.26 1.36 -1.70
C THR A 20 -6.58 2.26 -2.89
N ALA A 21 -7.22 1.68 -3.91
CA ALA A 21 -7.63 2.36 -5.13
C ALA A 21 -6.49 3.05 -5.91
N CYS A 22 -5.26 2.59 -5.73
CA CYS A 22 -4.08 3.12 -6.43
C CYS A 22 -3.47 2.10 -7.38
N THR A 23 -2.97 2.60 -8.51
CA THR A 23 -1.94 1.92 -9.29
C THR A 23 -0.57 2.28 -8.73
N TRP A 24 0.46 1.46 -8.99
CA TRP A 24 1.82 1.82 -8.56
C TRP A 24 2.30 3.13 -9.18
N GLN A 25 1.91 3.41 -10.44
CA GLN A 25 2.27 4.65 -11.15
C GLN A 25 1.74 5.89 -10.44
N LEU A 26 0.57 5.80 -9.83
CA LEU A 26 -0.01 6.90 -9.07
C LEU A 26 0.58 6.98 -7.66
N ASN A 27 0.61 5.85 -6.96
CA ASN A 27 1.01 5.81 -5.55
C ASN A 27 2.47 6.22 -5.35
N PHE A 28 3.36 5.73 -6.21
CA PHE A 28 4.81 5.94 -6.09
C PHE A 28 5.38 6.97 -7.06
N LYS A 29 4.52 7.74 -7.74
CA LYS A 29 4.87 8.72 -8.79
C LYS A 29 6.09 9.58 -8.46
N ASN A 30 6.20 10.05 -7.23
CA ASN A 30 7.23 11.00 -6.84
C ASN A 30 8.47 10.37 -6.20
N VAL A 31 8.48 9.05 -6.01
CA VAL A 31 9.56 8.32 -5.31
C VAL A 31 10.08 7.13 -6.12
N VAL A 32 9.37 6.71 -7.15
CA VAL A 32 9.72 5.50 -7.90
C VAL A 32 11.04 5.62 -8.64
N ASP A 33 11.37 6.79 -9.15
CA ASP A 33 12.65 7.03 -9.83
C ASP A 33 13.83 6.97 -8.85
N ASP A 34 13.67 7.53 -7.63
CA ASP A 34 14.69 7.43 -6.58
C ASP A 34 14.96 5.96 -6.19
N PHE A 35 13.90 5.14 -6.11
CA PHE A 35 14.05 3.71 -5.89
C PHE A 35 14.70 3.00 -7.07
N ALA A 36 14.29 3.32 -8.30
CA ALA A 36 14.77 2.66 -9.52
C ALA A 36 16.26 2.91 -9.80
N GLU A 37 16.81 4.03 -9.33
CA GLU A 37 18.26 4.30 -9.41
C GLU A 37 19.07 3.28 -8.60
N LYS A 38 18.54 2.77 -7.50
CA LYS A 38 19.24 1.90 -6.53
C LYS A 38 18.83 0.44 -6.60
N TYR A 39 17.55 0.17 -6.83
CA TYR A 39 16.94 -1.14 -6.70
C TYR A 39 16.41 -1.69 -8.02
N HIS A 40 16.36 -3.01 -8.11
CA HIS A 40 15.55 -3.71 -9.09
C HIS A 40 14.09 -3.71 -8.58
N ILE A 41 13.26 -2.91 -9.21
CA ILE A 41 11.86 -2.69 -8.79
C ILE A 41 10.95 -3.77 -9.38
N ILE A 42 10.09 -4.33 -8.53
CA ILE A 42 8.96 -5.19 -8.89
C ILE A 42 7.70 -4.41 -8.49
N ALA A 43 7.10 -3.67 -9.41
CA ALA A 43 5.90 -2.88 -9.15
C ALA A 43 4.64 -3.64 -9.53
N VAL A 44 3.61 -3.58 -8.68
CA VAL A 44 2.38 -4.38 -8.82
C VAL A 44 1.18 -3.49 -9.07
N ASN A 45 0.34 -3.87 -10.05
CA ASN A 45 -1.04 -3.40 -10.13
C ASN A 45 -1.99 -4.58 -9.87
N TYR A 46 -2.91 -4.40 -8.93
CA TYR A 46 -3.89 -5.42 -8.60
C TYR A 46 -4.95 -5.55 -9.71
N ASP A 47 -5.65 -6.69 -9.77
CA ASP A 47 -6.75 -6.88 -10.71
C ASP A 47 -7.83 -5.79 -10.54
N GLY A 48 -8.32 -5.26 -11.65
CA GLY A 48 -9.33 -4.21 -11.66
C GLY A 48 -8.80 -2.77 -11.54
N PHE A 49 -7.46 -2.59 -11.52
CA PHE A 49 -6.81 -1.28 -11.38
C PHE A 49 -6.25 -0.68 -12.68
N GLU A 50 -6.17 -1.44 -13.77
CA GLU A 50 -5.56 -1.00 -15.03
C GLU A 50 -6.54 -0.66 -16.15
N GLY A 51 -7.79 -0.37 -15.80
CA GLY A 51 -8.78 -0.04 -16.81
C GLY A 51 -9.27 -1.23 -17.61
N ASP A 52 -8.83 -2.46 -17.29
CA ASP A 52 -9.42 -3.66 -17.84
C ASP A 52 -10.77 -3.93 -17.15
N PRO A 53 -11.91 -3.73 -17.85
CA PRO A 53 -13.22 -3.90 -17.28
C PRO A 53 -13.53 -5.35 -16.90
N ASP A 54 -12.80 -6.31 -17.44
CA ASP A 54 -13.03 -7.73 -17.24
C ASP A 54 -12.33 -8.27 -15.99
N THR A 55 -11.33 -7.53 -15.47
CA THR A 55 -10.65 -7.87 -14.22
C THR A 55 -11.28 -7.17 -13.04
N VAL A 56 -11.31 -7.84 -11.90
CA VAL A 56 -11.85 -7.33 -10.62
C VAL A 56 -10.98 -7.85 -9.48
N PHE A 57 -10.63 -6.97 -8.54
CA PHE A 57 -10.04 -7.41 -7.28
C PHE A 57 -10.91 -8.48 -6.61
N THR A 58 -10.36 -9.63 -6.32
CA THR A 58 -11.11 -10.74 -5.71
C THR A 58 -11.20 -10.60 -4.19
N ASP A 59 -10.11 -10.87 -3.51
CA ASP A 59 -9.90 -10.76 -2.07
C ASP A 59 -8.40 -10.72 -1.77
N MET A 60 -8.03 -10.32 -0.55
CA MET A 60 -6.64 -10.17 -0.12
C MET A 60 -5.84 -11.48 -0.25
N LEU A 61 -6.42 -12.63 0.10
CA LEU A 61 -5.70 -13.91 0.07
C LEU A 61 -5.39 -14.34 -1.36
N THR A 62 -6.38 -14.27 -2.26
CA THR A 62 -6.19 -14.58 -3.68
C THR A 62 -5.15 -13.67 -4.33
N VAL A 63 -5.15 -12.37 -4.00
CA VAL A 63 -4.15 -11.43 -4.51
C VAL A 63 -2.77 -11.75 -3.93
N THR A 64 -2.68 -12.03 -2.63
CA THR A 64 -1.42 -12.46 -1.99
C THR A 64 -0.84 -13.71 -2.66
N GLU A 65 -1.67 -14.71 -2.97
CA GLU A 65 -1.25 -15.92 -3.68
C GLU A 65 -0.66 -15.62 -5.07
N LYS A 66 -1.25 -14.70 -5.80
CA LYS A 66 -0.72 -14.27 -7.11
C LYS A 66 0.66 -13.59 -6.98
N ILE A 67 0.87 -12.80 -5.93
CA ILE A 67 2.15 -12.17 -5.63
C ILE A 67 3.19 -13.24 -5.28
N GLU A 68 2.85 -14.17 -4.38
CA GLU A 68 3.70 -15.29 -3.99
C GLU A 68 4.10 -16.13 -5.21
N ASP A 69 3.14 -16.48 -6.06
CA ASP A 69 3.38 -17.27 -7.27
C ASP A 69 4.29 -16.56 -8.27
N TYR A 70 4.20 -15.22 -8.35
CA TYR A 70 5.11 -14.43 -9.18
C TYR A 70 6.54 -14.48 -8.63
N ILE A 71 6.73 -14.23 -7.32
CA ILE A 71 8.04 -14.25 -6.66
C ILE A 71 8.66 -15.67 -6.74
N LEU A 72 7.87 -16.72 -6.54
CA LEU A 72 8.35 -18.10 -6.67
C LEU A 72 8.86 -18.41 -8.07
N ARG A 73 8.14 -17.98 -9.11
CA ARG A 73 8.49 -18.29 -10.51
C ARG A 73 9.65 -17.46 -11.05
N ASN A 74 9.76 -16.20 -10.64
CA ASN A 74 10.67 -15.26 -11.28
C ASN A 74 11.87 -14.87 -10.41
N HIS A 75 11.74 -15.01 -9.08
CA HIS A 75 12.75 -14.57 -8.10
C HIS A 75 13.19 -15.68 -7.13
N GLY A 76 12.95 -16.95 -7.48
CA GLY A 76 13.38 -18.09 -6.66
C GLY A 76 12.73 -18.13 -5.27
N GLY A 77 11.62 -17.44 -5.07
CA GLY A 77 10.89 -17.39 -3.80
C GLY A 77 11.40 -16.38 -2.78
N CYS A 78 12.30 -15.46 -3.17
CA CYS A 78 12.88 -14.47 -2.25
C CYS A 78 12.92 -13.08 -2.90
N VAL A 79 12.69 -12.02 -2.10
CA VAL A 79 12.98 -10.62 -2.45
C VAL A 79 13.71 -9.94 -1.29
N ASP A 80 14.62 -9.01 -1.61
CA ASP A 80 15.39 -8.31 -0.58
C ASP A 80 14.54 -7.36 0.24
N GLY A 81 13.62 -6.66 -0.40
CA GLY A 81 12.68 -5.76 0.26
C GLY A 81 11.27 -5.84 -0.32
N ALA A 82 10.29 -5.52 0.51
CA ALA A 82 8.91 -5.27 0.09
C ALA A 82 8.39 -4.04 0.81
N TYR A 83 8.01 -3.00 0.08
CA TYR A 83 7.34 -1.82 0.63
C TYR A 83 5.86 -1.84 0.26
N GLY A 84 5.01 -1.72 1.27
CA GLY A 84 3.56 -1.62 1.11
C GLY A 84 3.02 -0.32 1.66
N SER A 85 2.40 0.50 0.80
CA SER A 85 1.72 1.73 1.18
C SER A 85 0.29 1.43 1.64
N SER A 86 -0.10 1.83 2.86
CA SER A 86 -1.46 1.65 3.36
C SER A 86 -1.95 0.19 3.22
N LEU A 87 -2.96 -0.10 2.38
CA LEU A 87 -3.37 -1.47 2.03
C LEU A 87 -2.19 -2.37 1.63
N GLY A 88 -1.22 -1.82 0.90
CA GLY A 88 0.00 -2.54 0.54
C GLY A 88 0.76 -3.07 1.74
N GLY A 89 0.72 -2.36 2.88
CA GLY A 89 1.31 -2.82 4.14
C GLY A 89 0.61 -4.05 4.70
N SER A 90 -0.71 -4.16 4.56
CA SER A 90 -1.45 -5.38 4.89
C SER A 90 -0.99 -6.57 4.03
N PHE A 91 -0.73 -6.35 2.73
CA PHE A 91 -0.16 -7.39 1.86
C PHE A 91 1.25 -7.81 2.28
N VAL A 92 2.14 -6.86 2.65
CA VAL A 92 3.46 -7.19 3.19
C VAL A 92 3.33 -8.07 4.43
N GLY A 93 2.44 -7.70 5.36
CA GLY A 93 2.15 -8.51 6.56
C GLY A 93 1.67 -9.93 6.22
N LEU A 94 0.74 -10.06 5.26
CA LEU A 94 0.23 -11.37 4.82
C LEU A 94 1.31 -12.22 4.15
N LEU A 95 2.14 -11.65 3.29
CA LEU A 95 3.26 -12.36 2.65
C LEU A 95 4.22 -12.93 3.68
N ILE A 96 4.58 -12.13 4.71
CA ILE A 96 5.45 -12.56 5.81
C ILE A 96 4.78 -13.66 6.64
N GLN A 97 3.51 -13.46 7.03
CA GLN A 97 2.74 -14.43 7.82
C GLN A 97 2.64 -15.80 7.12
N ARG A 98 2.39 -15.82 5.82
CA ARG A 98 2.15 -17.04 5.05
C ARG A 98 3.42 -17.84 4.77
N LYS A 99 4.61 -17.24 4.83
CA LYS A 99 5.92 -17.91 4.71
C LYS A 99 6.12 -18.72 3.42
N ARG A 100 5.31 -18.46 2.35
CA ARG A 100 5.50 -19.13 1.06
C ARG A 100 6.64 -18.53 0.25
N VAL A 101 6.96 -17.27 0.53
CA VAL A 101 8.10 -16.53 -0.02
C VAL A 101 8.87 -15.91 1.13
N HIS A 102 10.15 -15.62 0.91
CA HIS A 102 10.99 -14.95 1.90
C HIS A 102 11.16 -13.47 1.53
N ILE A 103 11.05 -12.60 2.53
CA ILE A 103 11.26 -11.16 2.41
C ILE A 103 12.30 -10.77 3.47
N ASN A 104 13.48 -10.31 3.05
CA ASN A 104 14.52 -9.94 4.02
C ASN A 104 14.09 -8.69 4.83
N HIS A 105 13.54 -7.67 4.16
CA HIS A 105 13.09 -6.42 4.77
C HIS A 105 11.65 -6.09 4.36
N GLY A 106 10.69 -6.27 5.27
CA GLY A 106 9.29 -5.88 5.06
C GLY A 106 9.02 -4.48 5.58
N PHE A 107 8.64 -3.53 4.73
CA PHE A 107 8.31 -2.16 5.11
C PHE A 107 6.79 -1.96 5.12
N ILE A 108 6.24 -1.68 6.30
CA ILE A 108 4.83 -1.38 6.51
C ILE A 108 4.65 0.14 6.51
N GLY A 109 4.14 0.68 5.40
CA GLY A 109 3.90 2.11 5.24
C GLY A 109 2.51 2.51 5.68
N SER A 110 2.38 3.15 6.83
CA SER A 110 1.14 3.75 7.36
C SER A 110 -0.12 2.86 7.22
N SER A 111 0.02 1.54 7.20
CA SER A 111 -1.10 0.61 7.17
C SER A 111 -1.88 0.70 8.47
N ASP A 112 -3.19 0.64 8.39
CA ASP A 112 -4.02 0.64 9.61
C ASP A 112 -4.12 -0.77 10.24
N LEU A 113 -3.83 -1.82 9.49
CA LEU A 113 -3.95 -3.22 9.89
C LEU A 113 -5.28 -3.49 10.63
N ASP A 114 -6.34 -2.79 10.21
CA ASP A 114 -7.65 -2.91 10.81
C ASP A 114 -8.23 -4.30 10.53
N GLN A 115 -8.73 -4.91 11.57
CA GLN A 115 -9.43 -6.17 11.48
C GLN A 115 -10.74 -6.07 12.23
N GLY A 116 -11.79 -6.54 11.61
CA GLY A 116 -13.11 -6.44 12.19
C GLY A 116 -14.05 -7.56 11.76
N SER A 117 -15.20 -7.58 12.39
CA SER A 117 -16.21 -8.58 12.03
C SER A 117 -16.75 -8.37 10.62
N PRO A 118 -17.10 -9.44 9.89
CA PRO A 118 -17.70 -9.34 8.56
C PRO A 118 -18.96 -8.47 8.50
N ILE A 119 -19.72 -8.40 9.60
CA ILE A 119 -20.93 -7.56 9.69
C ILE A 119 -20.55 -6.09 9.66
N VAL A 120 -19.57 -5.67 10.46
CA VAL A 120 -19.07 -4.28 10.50
C VAL A 120 -18.44 -3.91 9.16
N ALA A 121 -17.58 -4.77 8.60
CA ALA A 121 -16.98 -4.58 7.29
C ALA A 121 -18.03 -4.34 6.20
N ARG A 122 -19.10 -5.15 6.19
CA ARG A 122 -20.19 -5.03 5.23
C ARG A 122 -20.92 -3.71 5.36
N LEU A 123 -21.23 -3.28 6.59
CA LEU A 123 -21.91 -2.00 6.84
C LEU A 123 -21.02 -0.82 6.38
N LEU A 124 -19.75 -0.81 6.73
CA LEU A 124 -18.81 0.23 6.32
C LEU A 124 -18.66 0.27 4.80
N THR A 125 -18.51 -0.89 4.16
CA THR A 125 -18.43 -1.00 2.70
C THR A 125 -19.70 -0.45 2.04
N MET A 126 -20.88 -0.75 2.55
CA MET A 126 -22.15 -0.23 2.03
C MET A 126 -22.25 1.30 2.13
N LEU A 127 -21.62 1.92 3.12
CA LEU A 127 -21.59 3.38 3.28
C LEU A 127 -20.58 4.06 2.34
N VAL A 128 -19.39 3.48 2.18
CA VAL A 128 -18.27 4.10 1.46
C VAL A 128 -18.26 3.75 -0.03
N ALA A 129 -18.51 2.50 -0.38
CA ALA A 129 -18.42 2.01 -1.74
C ALA A 129 -19.31 2.73 -2.76
N PRO A 130 -20.56 3.13 -2.48
CA PRO A 130 -21.39 3.84 -3.45
C PRO A 130 -20.84 5.21 -3.86
N MET A 131 -20.17 5.91 -2.92
CA MET A 131 -19.56 7.21 -3.20
C MET A 131 -18.39 7.07 -4.17
N LEU A 132 -17.50 6.11 -3.92
CA LEU A 132 -16.28 5.89 -4.71
C LEU A 132 -16.58 5.17 -6.02
N SER A 133 -17.45 4.16 -6.02
CA SER A 133 -17.95 3.55 -7.26
C SER A 133 -18.68 4.55 -8.17
N GLY A 134 -19.33 5.56 -7.58
CA GLY A 134 -19.94 6.64 -8.30
C GLY A 134 -18.90 7.56 -8.97
N ALA A 135 -17.77 7.82 -8.32
CA ALA A 135 -16.67 8.59 -8.89
C ALA A 135 -16.00 7.84 -10.06
N CYS A 136 -15.88 6.51 -9.99
CA CYS A 136 -15.39 5.71 -11.12
C CYS A 136 -16.21 5.94 -12.41
N ARG A 137 -17.51 6.13 -12.28
CA ARG A 137 -18.46 6.18 -13.43
C ARG A 137 -18.81 7.59 -13.91
N SER A 138 -18.58 8.64 -13.12
CA SER A 138 -19.12 9.96 -13.39
C SER A 138 -18.14 11.09 -13.06
N GLU A 139 -17.80 11.88 -14.07
CA GLU A 139 -16.99 13.09 -13.92
C GLU A 139 -17.60 14.08 -12.92
N LYS A 140 -18.90 14.33 -13.03
CA LYS A 140 -19.63 15.21 -12.10
C LYS A 140 -19.47 14.76 -10.64
N LYS A 141 -19.42 13.44 -10.39
CA LYS A 141 -19.19 12.89 -9.02
C LYS A 141 -17.74 13.04 -8.60
N ARG A 142 -16.77 12.91 -9.53
CA ARG A 142 -15.36 13.19 -9.24
C ARG A 142 -15.15 14.64 -8.84
N GLU A 143 -15.66 15.59 -9.61
CA GLU A 143 -15.56 17.01 -9.29
C GLU A 143 -16.20 17.37 -7.93
N LYS A 144 -17.37 16.78 -7.64
CA LYS A 144 -18.00 16.94 -6.31
C LYS A 144 -17.15 16.37 -5.18
N LEU A 145 -16.46 15.26 -5.43
CA LEU A 145 -15.57 14.64 -4.46
C LEU A 145 -14.32 15.50 -4.23
N LYS A 146 -13.67 16.01 -5.29
CA LYS A 146 -12.56 16.96 -5.21
C LYS A 146 -12.92 18.17 -4.35
N ALA A 147 -14.03 18.84 -4.67
CA ALA A 147 -14.49 20.01 -3.91
C ALA A 147 -14.75 19.69 -2.42
N ARG A 148 -15.21 18.47 -2.12
CA ARG A 148 -15.46 18.03 -0.73
C ARG A 148 -14.16 17.77 0.03
N LEU A 149 -13.15 17.17 -0.62
CA LEU A 149 -11.85 16.89 0.00
C LEU A 149 -11.06 18.17 0.23
N GLN A 150 -11.10 19.12 -0.71
CA GLN A 150 -10.52 20.46 -0.55
C GLN A 150 -11.05 21.17 0.70
N LYS A 151 -12.38 21.13 0.91
CA LYS A 151 -13.00 21.75 2.11
C LYS A 151 -12.59 21.11 3.43
N LYS A 152 -12.21 19.84 3.43
CA LYS A 152 -11.91 19.08 4.66
C LYS A 152 -10.43 19.05 5.03
N GLY A 153 -9.53 19.51 4.16
CA GLY A 153 -8.08 19.34 4.37
C GLY A 153 -7.65 17.87 4.53
N ALA A 154 -8.37 16.96 3.86
CA ALA A 154 -8.37 15.55 4.20
C ALA A 154 -7.10 14.79 3.81
N ILE A 155 -6.26 15.33 2.92
CA ILE A 155 -5.12 14.62 2.31
C ILE A 155 -3.79 15.36 2.56
N GLY A 156 -3.61 15.97 3.71
CA GLY A 156 -2.43 16.76 4.00
C GLY A 156 -2.61 18.25 3.69
N ASP A 157 -1.63 19.05 4.11
CA ASP A 157 -1.66 20.48 3.94
C ASP A 157 -0.69 20.86 2.80
N GLY A 158 -1.14 21.66 1.86
CA GLY A 158 -0.30 22.18 0.79
C GLY A 158 -0.69 21.77 -0.61
N GLU A 159 -0.03 22.39 -1.58
CA GLU A 159 -0.31 22.27 -3.02
C GLU A 159 -0.07 20.86 -3.55
N LYS A 160 1.01 20.19 -3.09
CA LYS A 160 1.36 18.82 -3.52
C LYS A 160 0.35 17.79 -3.03
N SER A 161 -0.12 17.93 -1.78
CA SER A 161 -1.18 17.07 -1.24
C SER A 161 -2.49 17.22 -2.02
N LEU A 162 -2.81 18.43 -2.41
CA LEU A 162 -3.98 18.72 -3.23
C LEU A 162 -3.82 18.15 -4.66
N ALA A 163 -2.63 18.28 -5.25
CA ALA A 163 -2.33 17.71 -6.56
C ALA A 163 -2.48 16.19 -6.54
N PHE A 164 -1.90 15.51 -5.53
CA PHE A 164 -2.07 14.06 -5.36
C PHE A 164 -3.54 13.66 -5.20
N ALA A 165 -4.31 14.40 -4.40
CA ALA A 165 -5.74 14.14 -4.22
C ALA A 165 -6.53 14.24 -5.54
N ASN A 166 -6.21 15.24 -6.35
CA ASN A 166 -6.83 15.43 -7.65
C ASN A 166 -6.46 14.28 -8.61
N ASP A 167 -5.17 13.93 -8.69
CA ASP A 167 -4.69 12.81 -9.51
C ASP A 167 -5.33 11.49 -9.07
N PHE A 168 -5.45 11.23 -7.76
CA PHE A 168 -6.12 10.06 -7.21
C PHE A 168 -7.58 9.97 -7.64
N ILE A 169 -8.34 11.08 -7.53
CA ILE A 169 -9.75 11.09 -7.93
C ILE A 169 -9.90 10.95 -9.44
N ASP A 170 -9.02 11.57 -10.22
CA ASP A 170 -9.04 11.46 -11.68
C ASP A 170 -8.69 10.05 -12.16
N ASN A 171 -7.80 9.36 -11.43
CA ASN A 171 -7.46 7.96 -11.72
C ASN A 171 -8.62 7.00 -11.48
N MET A 172 -9.59 7.34 -10.64
CA MET A 172 -10.77 6.49 -10.38
C MET A 172 -11.54 6.11 -11.64
N LYS A 173 -11.49 6.90 -12.71
CA LYS A 173 -12.11 6.56 -14.01
C LYS A 173 -11.56 5.28 -14.63
N ARG A 174 -10.36 4.85 -14.24
CA ARG A 174 -9.69 3.63 -14.74
C ARG A 174 -10.02 2.39 -13.92
N LEU A 175 -10.64 2.57 -12.75
CA LEU A 175 -10.91 1.47 -11.84
C LEU A 175 -12.23 0.79 -12.16
N ASN A 176 -12.26 -0.55 -12.04
CA ASN A 176 -13.51 -1.26 -12.03
C ASN A 176 -14.30 -0.90 -10.75
N PRO A 177 -15.54 -0.39 -10.85
CA PRO A 177 -16.30 0.06 -9.67
C PRO A 177 -16.57 -1.02 -8.61
N ARG A 178 -16.46 -2.31 -8.98
CA ARG A 178 -16.62 -3.43 -8.05
C ARG A 178 -15.35 -3.72 -7.26
N THR A 179 -14.20 -3.39 -7.84
CA THR A 179 -12.88 -3.61 -7.22
C THR A 179 -12.80 -2.93 -5.86
N PHE A 180 -13.16 -1.65 -5.78
CA PHE A 180 -13.05 -0.88 -4.55
C PHE A 180 -13.83 -1.49 -3.37
N SER A 181 -15.08 -1.93 -3.61
CA SER A 181 -15.89 -2.52 -2.53
C SER A 181 -15.33 -3.85 -2.04
N ARG A 182 -14.74 -4.65 -2.95
CA ARG A 182 -14.12 -5.93 -2.58
C ARG A 182 -12.79 -5.72 -1.85
N GLU A 183 -11.98 -4.80 -2.34
CA GLU A 183 -10.72 -4.42 -1.71
C GLU A 183 -10.96 -3.97 -0.27
N PHE A 184 -11.81 -2.97 -0.06
CA PHE A 184 -12.12 -2.42 1.25
C PHE A 184 -12.71 -3.47 2.22
N TYR A 185 -13.68 -4.26 1.73
CA TYR A 185 -14.26 -5.34 2.53
C TYR A 185 -13.21 -6.38 2.91
N SER A 186 -12.44 -6.85 1.92
CA SER A 186 -11.49 -7.93 2.12
C SER A 186 -10.34 -7.54 3.04
N ASP A 187 -9.78 -6.33 2.90
CA ASP A 187 -8.74 -5.81 3.79
C ASP A 187 -9.23 -5.84 5.25
N TYR A 188 -10.46 -5.37 5.48
CA TYR A 188 -11.02 -5.29 6.83
C TYR A 188 -11.31 -6.65 7.49
N VAL A 189 -11.58 -7.70 6.71
CA VAL A 189 -11.93 -9.04 7.25
C VAL A 189 -10.81 -10.07 7.16
N THR A 190 -9.74 -9.79 6.41
CA THR A 190 -8.64 -10.74 6.27
C THR A 190 -7.79 -10.76 7.52
N PRO A 191 -7.66 -11.90 8.20
CA PRO A 191 -6.96 -11.95 9.48
C PRO A 191 -5.45 -11.82 9.30
N LEU A 192 -4.86 -10.95 10.09
CA LEU A 192 -3.42 -10.90 10.34
C LEU A 192 -3.17 -11.41 11.76
N GLU A 193 -2.30 -12.39 11.92
CA GLU A 193 -1.97 -13.00 13.20
C GLU A 193 -1.25 -12.02 14.12
N ASP A 194 -1.24 -12.29 15.41
CA ASP A 194 -0.42 -11.59 16.37
C ASP A 194 0.96 -12.27 16.48
N ASP A 195 1.98 -11.50 16.86
CA ASP A 195 3.34 -11.98 17.11
C ASP A 195 4.00 -12.68 15.91
N ILE A 196 3.73 -12.18 14.70
CA ILE A 196 4.32 -12.71 13.46
C ILE A 196 5.84 -12.61 13.52
N TYR A 197 6.51 -13.74 13.27
CA TYR A 197 7.96 -13.86 13.20
C TYR A 197 8.38 -14.82 12.10
N VAL A 198 9.37 -14.39 11.33
CA VAL A 198 10.06 -15.22 10.34
C VAL A 198 11.57 -15.00 10.52
N ASP A 199 12.32 -16.07 10.65
CA ASP A 199 13.77 -16.01 10.76
C ASP A 199 14.37 -15.40 9.47
N GLY A 200 15.32 -14.47 9.62
CA GLY A 200 15.90 -13.74 8.49
C GLY A 200 15.03 -12.62 7.92
N THR A 201 13.83 -12.38 8.46
CA THR A 201 12.96 -11.26 8.07
C THR A 201 12.97 -10.16 9.13
N THR A 202 13.25 -8.93 8.75
CA THR A 202 13.05 -7.75 9.61
C THR A 202 11.83 -6.97 9.13
N VAL A 203 10.91 -6.67 10.04
CA VAL A 203 9.75 -5.82 9.76
C VAL A 203 10.06 -4.40 10.21
N HIS A 204 10.07 -3.46 9.27
CA HIS A 204 10.22 -2.03 9.49
C HIS A 204 8.86 -1.36 9.37
N VAL A 205 8.52 -0.50 10.32
CA VAL A 205 7.26 0.24 10.30
C VAL A 205 7.53 1.73 10.09
N ILE A 206 6.98 2.29 9.03
CA ILE A 206 6.99 3.74 8.79
C ILE A 206 5.76 4.32 9.47
N TYR A 207 5.92 4.69 10.75
CA TYR A 207 4.81 5.12 11.58
C TYR A 207 4.57 6.62 11.48
N ALA A 208 3.47 7.01 10.83
CA ALA A 208 3.00 8.38 10.79
C ALA A 208 2.26 8.72 12.11
N LEU A 209 2.91 9.46 13.01
CA LEU A 209 2.40 9.75 14.36
C LEU A 209 1.01 10.40 14.36
N LYS A 210 0.69 11.20 13.33
CA LYS A 210 -0.63 11.85 13.19
C LYS A 210 -1.79 10.89 12.89
N MET A 211 -1.52 9.61 12.69
CA MET A 211 -2.56 8.57 12.66
C MET A 211 -3.11 8.27 14.07
N GLY A 212 -2.29 8.43 15.11
CA GLY A 212 -2.65 8.21 16.51
C GLY A 212 -2.07 6.93 17.11
N GLU A 213 -1.94 6.90 18.44
CA GLU A 213 -1.23 5.86 19.21
C GLU A 213 -1.72 4.44 18.97
N LYS A 214 -3.03 4.25 18.77
CA LYS A 214 -3.61 2.93 18.50
C LYS A 214 -2.96 2.17 17.33
N TYR A 215 -2.39 2.89 16.36
CA TYR A 215 -1.71 2.25 15.21
C TYR A 215 -0.33 1.73 15.61
N GLY A 216 0.42 2.49 16.41
CA GLY A 216 1.68 2.02 16.97
C GLY A 216 1.52 0.75 17.82
N GLU A 217 0.43 0.66 18.61
CA GLU A 217 0.09 -0.54 19.38
C GLU A 217 -0.22 -1.75 18.47
N ARG A 218 -0.95 -1.53 17.35
CA ARG A 218 -1.26 -2.59 16.39
C ARG A 218 0.00 -3.15 15.75
N TYR A 219 0.92 -2.31 15.31
CA TYR A 219 2.18 -2.77 14.73
C TYR A 219 2.96 -3.66 15.70
N ARG A 220 3.08 -3.25 16.96
CA ARG A 220 3.75 -4.03 18.01
C ARG A 220 3.01 -5.31 18.42
N ARG A 221 1.70 -5.37 18.20
CA ARG A 221 0.90 -6.57 18.43
C ARG A 221 1.08 -7.59 17.30
N HIS A 222 0.99 -7.15 16.06
CA HIS A 222 1.04 -8.06 14.92
C HIS A 222 2.44 -8.57 14.60
N PHE A 223 3.49 -7.79 14.87
CA PHE A 223 4.86 -8.20 14.53
C PHE A 223 5.73 -8.30 15.77
N ARG A 224 6.53 -9.39 15.85
CA ARG A 224 7.50 -9.58 16.92
C ARG A 224 8.68 -8.65 16.74
N ASN A 225 8.90 -7.73 17.70
CA ASN A 225 10.01 -6.77 17.71
C ASN A 225 10.16 -5.99 16.39
N PRO A 226 9.11 -5.34 15.86
CA PRO A 226 9.24 -4.54 14.65
C PRO A 226 10.18 -3.35 14.89
N ASP A 227 10.98 -3.00 13.88
CA ASP A 227 11.79 -1.77 13.87
C ASP A 227 10.87 -0.58 13.50
N VAL A 228 10.45 0.19 14.49
CA VAL A 228 9.45 1.25 14.32
C VAL A 228 10.13 2.60 14.15
N HIS A 229 9.98 3.19 12.95
CA HIS A 229 10.47 4.51 12.58
C HIS A 229 9.34 5.53 12.65
N GLU A 230 9.41 6.45 13.60
CA GLU A 230 8.36 7.43 13.89
C GLU A 230 8.61 8.75 13.14
N PHE A 231 7.58 9.22 12.41
CA PHE A 231 7.62 10.50 11.71
C PHE A 231 6.40 11.34 12.09
N ASP A 232 6.62 12.62 12.45
CA ASP A 232 5.52 13.56 12.79
C ASP A 232 4.78 14.02 11.53
N MET A 233 4.29 13.07 10.76
CA MET A 233 3.57 13.28 9.51
C MET A 233 2.17 12.66 9.54
N LYS A 234 1.33 13.02 8.56
CA LYS A 234 0.06 12.34 8.27
C LYS A 234 0.33 11.08 7.45
N HIS A 235 -0.70 10.23 7.34
CA HIS A 235 -0.74 8.99 6.57
C HIS A 235 -0.10 9.14 5.17
N GLU A 236 0.98 8.42 4.90
CA GLU A 236 1.70 8.33 3.61
C GLU A 236 2.12 9.67 2.97
N VAL A 237 2.16 10.78 3.74
CA VAL A 237 2.45 12.11 3.18
C VAL A 237 3.83 12.20 2.54
N TRP A 238 4.77 11.38 2.95
CA TRP A 238 6.13 11.34 2.40
C TRP A 238 6.19 10.96 0.91
N LEU A 239 5.15 10.27 0.41
CA LEU A 239 5.05 9.91 -1.01
C LEU A 239 4.83 11.11 -1.93
N TYR A 240 4.43 12.26 -1.38
CA TYR A 240 4.13 13.46 -2.17
C TYR A 240 4.59 14.79 -1.53
N ASP A 241 5.27 14.76 -0.38
CA ASP A 241 5.78 15.95 0.30
C ASP A 241 7.29 15.83 0.49
N ASP A 242 8.05 16.78 -0.11
CA ASP A 242 9.51 16.77 -0.11
C ASP A 242 10.12 16.87 1.29
N GLN A 243 9.40 17.46 2.24
CA GLN A 243 9.86 17.53 3.65
C GLN A 243 10.14 16.14 4.21
N TRP A 244 9.27 15.17 3.88
CA TRP A 244 9.32 13.82 4.44
C TRP A 244 9.93 12.79 3.49
N LYS A 245 9.96 13.08 2.19
CA LYS A 245 10.46 12.17 1.15
C LYS A 245 11.89 11.70 1.46
N GLN A 246 12.83 12.62 1.56
CA GLN A 246 14.24 12.24 1.73
C GLN A 246 14.53 11.53 3.05
N PRO A 247 14.01 11.97 4.23
CA PRO A 247 14.15 11.23 5.47
C PRO A 247 13.66 9.77 5.40
N VAL A 248 12.52 9.52 4.75
CA VAL A 248 11.98 8.15 4.62
C VAL A 248 12.79 7.33 3.63
N LEU A 249 13.17 7.89 2.48
CA LEU A 249 14.05 7.20 1.50
C LEU A 249 15.38 6.79 2.13
N ASN A 250 16.04 7.70 2.86
CA ASN A 250 17.28 7.39 3.55
C ASN A 250 17.11 6.27 4.58
N MET A 251 16.03 6.28 5.34
CA MET A 251 15.73 5.22 6.31
C MET A 251 15.54 3.86 5.60
N ILE A 252 14.79 3.82 4.49
CA ILE A 252 14.61 2.58 3.69
C ILE A 252 15.97 2.09 3.19
N ASP A 253 16.79 2.97 2.63
CA ASP A 253 18.13 2.64 2.13
C ASP A 253 19.04 2.09 3.24
N ASP A 254 19.05 2.74 4.40
CA ASP A 254 19.84 2.30 5.55
C ASP A 254 19.39 0.90 6.02
N CYS A 255 18.09 0.65 6.07
CA CYS A 255 17.54 -0.66 6.43
C CYS A 255 17.88 -1.73 5.40
N MET A 256 17.69 -1.45 4.12
CA MET A 256 18.01 -2.38 3.02
C MET A 256 19.50 -2.75 2.98
N ASN A 257 20.39 -1.90 3.47
CA ASN A 257 21.84 -2.14 3.48
C ASN A 257 22.36 -2.72 4.79
N ARG A 258 21.52 -2.89 5.80
CA ARG A 258 21.90 -3.67 7.00
C ARG A 258 22.07 -5.14 6.62
N SER A 259 23.17 -5.73 7.03
CA SER A 259 23.49 -7.17 6.88
C SER A 259 22.82 -7.99 7.98
#